data_083a5b8d9b99603e381296dd0bd96e60
#
_entry.id   083a5b8d9b99603e381296dd0bd96e60
#
_cell.length_a   1.000
_cell.length_b   1.000
_cell.length_c   1.000
_cell.angle_alpha   90.00
_cell.angle_beta   90.00
_cell.angle_gamma   90.00
#
_symmetry.space_group_name_H-M   'P 1'
#
loop_
_entity.id
_entity.type
_entity.pdbx_description
1 polymer ?
#
loop_
_entity_poly.entity_id
_entity_poly.type
_entity_poly.pdbx_seq_one_letter_code
_entity_poly.pdbx_strand_id
1 'polypeptide(L)'
;MGSDSGGEIIMKANWTFETEVGFMGYNRHGYKGAFPDRVEEAIKATIGSPCLHLFSGVSKIGETRIDLERPEATHNQDVFEFLKTNEAQKEWEWCLLDPPYNIFNPEQDLKDYADRASVSASVPKRNALARFFQKYCENVLWLDQCAPLPRGFIRKKVWFFFPGGYRTIRILSWLRKTQKPLF
;
A
#
# COMPACT_ATOMS: atom_id res chain seq x y z
N MET A 1 -54.61 -12.08 -8.08
CA MET A 1 -53.73 -11.10 -7.38
C MET A 1 -52.67 -11.92 -6.68
N GLY A 2 -51.56 -12.12 -7.35
CA GLY A 2 -50.38 -12.81 -6.81
C GLY A 2 -49.38 -11.78 -6.32
N SER A 3 -49.10 -11.76 -5.03
CA SER A 3 -48.08 -10.96 -4.42
C SER A 3 -46.74 -11.60 -4.68
N ASP A 4 -45.98 -11.02 -5.61
CA ASP A 4 -44.59 -11.39 -5.88
C ASP A 4 -43.73 -10.84 -4.72
N SER A 5 -43.44 -11.72 -3.76
CA SER A 5 -42.45 -11.40 -2.69
C SER A 5 -41.06 -11.54 -3.27
N GLY A 6 -40.55 -10.46 -3.86
CA GLY A 6 -39.17 -10.35 -4.26
C GLY A 6 -38.25 -10.60 -3.07
N GLY A 7 -37.79 -11.82 -2.94
CA GLY A 7 -36.78 -12.19 -1.95
C GLY A 7 -35.48 -11.48 -2.24
N GLU A 8 -35.14 -10.53 -1.38
CA GLU A 8 -33.84 -9.85 -1.39
C GLU A 8 -32.75 -10.90 -1.12
N ILE A 9 -32.03 -11.30 -2.17
CA ILE A 9 -30.85 -12.18 -2.02
C ILE A 9 -29.74 -11.36 -1.42
N ILE A 10 -29.71 -11.24 -0.10
CA ILE A 10 -28.54 -10.73 0.61
C ILE A 10 -27.45 -11.79 0.50
N MET A 11 -26.62 -11.68 -0.50
CA MET A 11 -25.37 -12.44 -0.52
C MET A 11 -24.49 -11.96 0.63
N LYS A 12 -24.52 -12.68 1.76
CA LYS A 12 -23.52 -12.52 2.82
C LYS A 12 -22.18 -12.96 2.23
N ALA A 13 -21.41 -12.00 1.70
CA ALA A 13 -20.02 -12.25 1.36
C ALA A 13 -19.29 -12.59 2.67
N ASN A 14 -18.90 -13.84 2.85
CA ASN A 14 -18.06 -14.26 3.96
C ASN A 14 -16.65 -13.71 3.72
N TRP A 15 -16.44 -12.43 4.06
CA TRP A 15 -15.12 -11.84 4.07
C TRP A 15 -14.27 -12.53 5.13
N THR A 16 -13.14 -13.08 4.73
CA THR A 16 -12.18 -13.72 5.64
C THR A 16 -11.21 -12.72 6.29
N PHE A 17 -11.44 -11.42 6.10
CA PHE A 17 -10.61 -10.32 6.61
C PHE A 17 -11.48 -9.16 7.10
N GLU A 18 -10.93 -8.36 8.00
CA GLU A 18 -11.58 -7.16 8.51
C GLU A 18 -11.65 -6.07 7.44
N THR A 19 -12.73 -5.29 7.45
CA THR A 19 -12.92 -4.17 6.54
C THR A 19 -13.28 -2.92 7.32
N GLU A 20 -12.66 -1.80 6.98
CA GLU A 20 -12.96 -0.50 7.54
C GLU A 20 -13.12 0.52 6.40
N VAL A 21 -14.07 1.43 6.55
CA VAL A 21 -14.39 2.45 5.55
C VAL A 21 -14.39 3.80 6.23
N GLY A 22 -13.73 4.78 5.64
CA GLY A 22 -13.67 6.11 6.21
C GLY A 22 -13.20 7.18 5.23
N PHE A 23 -13.26 8.42 5.68
CA PHE A 23 -12.67 9.52 4.96
C PHE A 23 -11.16 9.53 5.14
N MET A 24 -10.44 9.95 4.09
CA MET A 24 -8.97 10.00 4.07
C MET A 24 -8.38 11.01 5.07
N GLY A 25 -9.14 12.03 5.45
CA GLY A 25 -8.64 13.16 6.25
C GLY A 25 -7.89 14.18 5.41
N TYR A 26 -7.15 15.04 6.08
CA TYR A 26 -6.41 16.14 5.45
C TYR A 26 -4.91 15.81 5.40
N ASN A 27 -4.25 16.25 4.33
CA ASN A 27 -2.79 16.24 4.27
C ASN A 27 -2.27 17.55 4.90
N ARG A 28 -1.72 17.44 6.12
CA ARG A 28 -1.18 18.60 6.86
C ARG A 28 0.29 18.88 6.63
N HIS A 29 0.97 18.00 5.90
CA HIS A 29 2.42 18.08 5.70
C HIS A 29 2.82 19.02 4.54
N GLY A 30 1.87 19.59 3.81
CA GLY A 30 2.15 20.49 2.68
C GLY A 30 2.77 19.81 1.45
N TYR A 31 3.08 18.52 1.54
CA TYR A 31 3.62 17.71 0.46
C TYR A 31 2.53 16.79 -0.12
N LYS A 32 2.33 16.83 -1.44
CA LYS A 32 1.25 16.11 -2.12
C LYS A 32 1.32 14.58 -1.94
N GLY A 33 2.51 14.02 -1.74
CA GLY A 33 2.74 12.58 -1.51
C GLY A 33 2.77 12.17 -0.04
N ALA A 34 2.48 13.06 0.91
CA ALA A 34 2.39 12.68 2.32
C ALA A 34 1.09 11.95 2.61
N PHE A 35 1.13 11.06 3.60
CA PHE A 35 -0.09 10.40 4.08
C PHE A 35 -1.06 11.41 4.66
N PRO A 36 -2.33 11.37 4.25
CA PRO A 36 -3.39 12.08 4.97
C PRO A 36 -3.56 11.55 6.39
N ASP A 37 -4.05 12.41 7.32
CA ASP A 37 -4.10 12.12 8.75
C ASP A 37 -4.69 10.74 9.09
N ARG A 38 -5.83 10.39 8.52
CA ARG A 38 -6.52 9.12 8.81
C ARG A 38 -5.78 7.90 8.28
N VAL A 39 -5.10 8.06 7.15
CA VAL A 39 -4.24 7.00 6.58
C VAL A 39 -3.03 6.79 7.49
N GLU A 40 -2.40 7.89 7.92
CA GLU A 40 -1.25 7.83 8.82
C GLU A 40 -1.61 7.24 10.18
N GLU A 41 -2.76 7.61 10.75
CA GLU A 41 -3.30 7.02 11.98
C GLU A 41 -3.49 5.51 11.86
N ALA A 42 -4.13 5.04 10.78
CA ALA A 42 -4.34 3.61 10.54
C ALA A 42 -3.02 2.84 10.39
N ILE A 43 -2.05 3.42 9.69
CA ILE A 43 -0.71 2.85 9.55
C ILE A 43 -0.03 2.75 10.93
N LYS A 44 0.03 3.85 11.68
CA LYS A 44 0.68 3.88 13.01
C LYS A 44 0.03 2.96 14.03
N ALA A 45 -1.29 2.78 13.96
CA ALA A 45 -2.02 1.86 14.84
C ALA A 45 -1.79 0.38 14.50
N THR A 46 -1.26 0.07 13.31
CA THR A 46 -1.12 -1.31 12.82
C THR A 46 0.32 -1.79 12.80
N ILE A 47 1.24 -0.90 12.40
CA ILE A 47 2.62 -1.29 12.08
C ILE A 47 3.46 -1.48 13.34
N GLY A 48 4.30 -2.51 13.33
CA GLY A 48 5.29 -2.78 14.37
C GLY A 48 6.72 -2.57 13.87
N SER A 49 7.68 -3.07 14.62
CA SER A 49 9.12 -2.96 14.38
C SER A 49 9.77 -4.36 14.36
N PRO A 50 10.77 -4.62 13.53
CA PRO A 50 11.39 -3.70 12.56
C PRO A 50 10.56 -3.50 11.29
N CYS A 51 10.56 -2.27 10.78
CA CYS A 51 9.79 -1.87 9.61
C CYS A 51 10.67 -1.29 8.50
N LEU A 52 10.53 -1.86 7.31
CA LEU A 52 11.05 -1.32 6.05
C LEU A 52 9.96 -0.50 5.35
N HIS A 53 10.21 0.76 5.09
CA HIS A 53 9.28 1.63 4.37
C HIS A 53 9.81 1.95 2.98
N LEU A 54 9.18 1.39 1.97
CA LEU A 54 9.49 1.61 0.55
C LEU A 54 8.64 2.74 -0.02
N PHE A 55 9.23 3.62 -0.83
CA PHE A 55 8.60 4.84 -1.36
C PHE A 55 8.12 5.75 -0.23
N SER A 56 9.02 6.01 0.73
CA SER A 56 8.63 6.62 2.01
C SER A 56 8.22 8.10 1.91
N GLY A 57 8.56 8.78 0.82
CA GLY A 57 8.28 10.21 0.69
C GLY A 57 8.85 11.00 1.88
N VAL A 58 8.01 11.82 2.49
CA VAL A 58 8.33 12.62 3.68
C VAL A 58 7.97 11.91 5.00
N SER A 59 7.47 10.68 4.94
CA SER A 59 7.07 9.92 6.12
C SER A 59 8.29 9.53 6.97
N LYS A 60 8.13 9.59 8.30
CA LYS A 60 9.12 9.14 9.27
C LYS A 60 8.80 7.77 9.89
N ILE A 61 7.80 7.08 9.34
CA ILE A 61 7.40 5.75 9.80
C ILE A 61 8.41 4.72 9.28
N GLY A 62 8.86 3.83 10.16
CA GLY A 62 9.83 2.78 9.87
C GLY A 62 11.27 3.20 10.12
N GLU A 63 12.10 2.24 10.50
CA GLU A 63 13.52 2.43 10.83
C GLU A 63 14.36 2.59 9.56
N THR A 64 14.01 1.83 8.52
CA THR A 64 14.68 1.91 7.19
C THR A 64 13.67 2.44 6.19
N ARG A 65 13.95 3.62 5.64
CA ARG A 65 13.06 4.36 4.74
C ARG A 65 13.76 4.64 3.42
N ILE A 66 13.14 4.22 2.33
CA ILE A 66 13.73 4.32 0.99
C ILE A 66 12.87 5.27 0.16
N ASP A 67 13.50 6.30 -0.34
CA ASP A 67 12.91 7.21 -1.34
C ASP A 67 14.02 7.73 -2.25
N LEU A 68 13.67 8.00 -3.51
CA LEU A 68 14.67 8.41 -4.50
C LEU A 68 15.23 9.81 -4.21
N GLU A 69 14.42 10.73 -3.68
CA GLU A 69 14.73 12.16 -3.64
C GLU A 69 14.50 12.82 -2.28
N ARG A 70 13.77 12.17 -1.37
CA ARG A 70 13.35 12.84 -0.13
C ARG A 70 14.39 12.74 0.97
N PRO A 71 14.84 13.88 1.52
CA PRO A 71 15.87 13.90 2.56
C PRO A 71 15.42 13.24 3.88
N GLU A 72 14.10 13.06 4.07
CA GLU A 72 13.56 12.35 5.22
C GLU A 72 13.80 10.84 5.17
N ALA A 73 14.10 10.28 3.98
CA ALA A 73 14.48 8.89 3.82
C ALA A 73 15.84 8.60 4.50
N THR A 74 16.01 7.37 4.95
CA THR A 74 17.33 6.91 5.45
C THR A 74 18.27 6.56 4.30
N HIS A 75 17.71 6.23 3.14
CA HIS A 75 18.43 5.89 1.92
C HIS A 75 17.80 6.60 0.72
N ASN A 76 18.56 7.47 0.07
CA ASN A 76 18.14 8.15 -1.15
C ASN A 76 18.60 7.35 -2.37
N GLN A 77 17.80 6.38 -2.79
CA GLN A 77 18.08 5.55 -3.95
C GLN A 77 16.79 4.91 -4.52
N ASP A 78 16.90 4.37 -5.72
CA ASP A 78 15.80 3.61 -6.33
C ASP A 78 15.46 2.40 -5.47
N VAL A 79 14.15 2.20 -5.22
CA VAL A 79 13.66 1.09 -4.39
C VAL A 79 14.11 -0.26 -4.94
N PHE A 80 14.04 -0.48 -6.26
CA PHE A 80 14.38 -1.78 -6.85
C PHE A 80 15.88 -2.06 -6.81
N GLU A 81 16.74 -1.03 -6.79
CA GLU A 81 18.17 -1.19 -6.53
C GLU A 81 18.42 -1.49 -5.05
N PHE A 82 17.72 -0.81 -4.13
CA PHE A 82 17.81 -1.13 -2.70
C PHE A 82 17.46 -2.58 -2.40
N LEU A 83 16.39 -3.12 -3.00
CA LEU A 83 15.96 -4.51 -2.77
C LEU A 83 17.02 -5.57 -3.13
N LYS A 84 18.05 -5.20 -3.89
CA LYS A 84 19.18 -6.09 -4.24
C LYS A 84 20.29 -6.10 -3.20
N THR A 85 20.29 -5.15 -2.26
CA THR A 85 21.35 -5.00 -1.25
C THR A 85 21.22 -6.03 -0.12
N ASN A 86 22.32 -6.33 0.53
CA ASN A 86 22.33 -7.19 1.71
C ASN A 86 21.53 -6.60 2.87
N GLU A 87 21.46 -5.27 2.98
CA GLU A 87 20.67 -4.59 4.00
C GLU A 87 19.17 -4.81 3.82
N ALA A 88 18.68 -4.80 2.58
CA ALA A 88 17.30 -5.11 2.28
C ALA A 88 16.97 -6.59 2.53
N GLN A 89 17.92 -7.47 2.22
CA GLN A 89 17.75 -8.93 2.22
C GLN A 89 17.91 -9.56 3.61
N LYS A 90 17.32 -8.94 4.62
CA LYS A 90 17.15 -9.48 5.97
C LYS A 90 15.67 -9.68 6.28
N GLU A 91 15.35 -10.37 7.36
CA GLU A 91 13.97 -10.55 7.80
C GLU A 91 13.38 -9.22 8.33
N TRP A 92 12.19 -8.88 7.83
CA TRP A 92 11.41 -7.74 8.25
C TRP A 92 10.09 -8.19 8.85
N GLU A 93 9.81 -7.75 10.07
CA GLU A 93 8.49 -7.98 10.66
C GLU A 93 7.41 -7.24 9.86
N TRP A 94 7.74 -6.01 9.42
CA TRP A 94 6.84 -5.16 8.64
C TRP A 94 7.52 -4.56 7.42
N CYS A 95 6.72 -4.49 6.35
CA CYS A 95 7.04 -3.65 5.20
C CYS A 95 5.85 -2.73 4.91
N LEU A 96 6.09 -1.43 4.87
CA LEU A 96 5.14 -0.40 4.44
C LEU A 96 5.50 0.07 3.05
N LEU A 97 4.49 0.26 2.19
CA LEU A 97 4.73 0.86 0.89
C LEU A 97 3.53 1.67 0.38
N ASP A 98 3.84 2.79 -0.26
CA ASP A 98 2.92 3.66 -1.01
C ASP A 98 3.54 3.95 -2.38
N PRO A 99 3.53 2.96 -3.30
CA PRO A 99 4.21 3.10 -4.57
C PRO A 99 3.51 4.13 -5.46
N PRO A 100 4.26 4.83 -6.33
CA PRO A 100 3.65 5.74 -7.30
C PRO A 100 2.69 4.99 -8.20
N TYR A 101 1.45 5.46 -8.28
CA TYR A 101 0.41 4.93 -9.15
C TYR A 101 0.23 5.82 -10.37
N ASN A 102 -0.14 5.19 -11.48
CA ASN A 102 -0.53 5.94 -12.68
C ASN A 102 -1.89 6.57 -12.41
N ILE A 103 -1.88 7.80 -11.98
CA ILE A 103 -3.07 8.60 -12.01
C ILE A 103 -2.93 9.55 -13.18
N PHE A 104 -3.91 9.52 -14.06
CA PHE A 104 -4.25 10.68 -14.84
C PHE A 104 -4.65 11.80 -13.85
N ASN A 105 -3.68 12.52 -13.38
CA ASN A 105 -3.91 13.78 -12.68
C ASN A 105 -3.64 14.89 -13.69
N PRO A 106 -4.68 15.48 -14.32
CA PRO A 106 -4.51 16.52 -15.33
C PRO A 106 -3.87 17.80 -14.79
N GLU A 107 -3.78 17.93 -13.45
CA GLU A 107 -3.22 19.11 -12.79
C GLU A 107 -1.74 18.95 -12.38
N GLN A 108 -1.15 17.79 -12.57
CA GLN A 108 0.27 17.57 -12.30
C GLN A 108 1.04 17.66 -13.60
N ASP A 109 2.05 18.54 -13.64
CA ASP A 109 3.01 18.61 -14.73
C ASP A 109 3.54 17.21 -15.03
N LEU A 110 3.05 16.65 -16.14
CA LEU A 110 3.28 15.26 -16.57
C LEU A 110 4.76 14.92 -16.80
N LYS A 111 5.64 15.94 -16.88
CA LYS A 111 7.06 15.74 -17.18
C LYS A 111 7.83 15.05 -16.05
N ASP A 112 7.51 15.30 -14.78
CA ASP A 112 8.29 14.74 -13.67
C ASP A 112 7.84 13.34 -13.26
N TYR A 113 6.63 12.90 -13.64
CA TYR A 113 6.07 11.60 -13.30
C TYR A 113 5.96 10.63 -14.49
N ALA A 114 6.01 11.12 -15.72
CA ALA A 114 5.83 10.28 -16.92
C ALA A 114 6.98 9.28 -17.13
N ASP A 115 8.20 9.64 -16.76
CA ASP A 115 9.36 8.77 -16.85
C ASP A 115 9.48 7.77 -15.68
N ARG A 116 8.74 8.00 -14.60
CA ARG A 116 8.64 7.09 -13.46
C ARG A 116 7.47 6.15 -13.68
N ALA A 117 7.66 5.19 -14.61
CA ALA A 117 6.64 4.20 -14.90
C ALA A 117 6.03 3.69 -13.59
N SER A 118 4.73 3.94 -13.42
CA SER A 118 3.93 3.56 -12.27
C SER A 118 4.29 2.15 -11.79
N VAL A 119 4.63 2.05 -10.52
CA VAL A 119 4.92 0.75 -9.90
C VAL A 119 3.64 -0.07 -9.88
N SER A 120 2.51 0.55 -9.53
CA SER A 120 1.22 -0.11 -9.43
C SER A 120 0.69 -0.62 -10.76
N ALA A 121 0.96 0.05 -11.88
CA ALA A 121 0.58 -0.39 -13.22
C ALA A 121 1.57 -1.40 -13.84
N SER A 122 2.82 -1.45 -13.35
CA SER A 122 3.86 -2.31 -13.91
C SER A 122 3.85 -3.73 -13.33
N VAL A 123 3.43 -4.70 -14.12
CA VAL A 123 3.45 -6.13 -13.72
C VAL A 123 4.86 -6.60 -13.30
N PRO A 124 5.95 -6.31 -14.04
CA PRO A 124 7.30 -6.69 -13.61
C PRO A 124 7.70 -6.11 -12.26
N LYS A 125 7.40 -4.83 -12.00
CA LYS A 125 7.72 -4.16 -10.73
C LYS A 125 6.90 -4.75 -9.57
N ARG A 126 5.60 -4.96 -9.74
CA ARG A 126 4.76 -5.64 -8.73
C ARG A 126 5.26 -7.06 -8.42
N ASN A 127 5.66 -7.82 -9.44
CA ASN A 127 6.20 -9.15 -9.25
C ASN A 127 7.56 -9.13 -8.52
N ALA A 128 8.39 -8.12 -8.75
CA ALA A 128 9.64 -7.95 -8.00
C ALA A 128 9.37 -7.69 -6.52
N LEU A 129 8.45 -6.77 -6.19
CA LEU A 129 7.99 -6.53 -4.82
C LEU A 129 7.41 -7.80 -4.19
N ALA A 130 6.52 -8.49 -4.89
CA ALA A 130 5.89 -9.71 -4.38
C ALA A 130 6.92 -10.80 -4.04
N ARG A 131 7.93 -11.02 -4.89
CA ARG A 131 9.02 -11.97 -4.61
C ARG A 131 9.85 -11.55 -3.41
N PHE A 132 10.14 -10.26 -3.27
CA PHE A 132 10.86 -9.73 -2.13
C PHE A 132 10.07 -9.96 -0.83
N PHE A 133 8.77 -9.62 -0.81
CA PHE A 133 7.93 -9.82 0.38
C PHE A 133 7.82 -11.29 0.76
N GLN A 134 7.62 -12.18 -0.22
CA GLN A 134 7.58 -13.63 0.05
C GLN A 134 8.82 -14.13 0.76
N LYS A 135 9.98 -13.57 0.45
CA LYS A 135 11.23 -14.03 1.02
C LYS A 135 11.54 -13.39 2.36
N TYR A 136 11.31 -12.09 2.49
CA TYR A 136 11.90 -11.29 3.55
C TYR A 136 10.89 -10.62 4.51
N CYS A 137 9.57 -10.62 4.23
CA CYS A 137 8.61 -9.90 5.03
C CYS A 137 7.55 -10.83 5.65
N GLU A 138 7.23 -10.62 6.92
CA GLU A 138 6.12 -11.31 7.60
C GLU A 138 4.79 -10.60 7.36
N ASN A 139 4.77 -9.28 7.53
CA ASN A 139 3.59 -8.44 7.31
C ASN A 139 3.89 -7.36 6.28
N VAL A 140 2.89 -7.03 5.45
CA VAL A 140 2.97 -5.96 4.46
C VAL A 140 1.76 -5.05 4.60
N LEU A 141 1.99 -3.75 4.79
CA LEU A 141 0.99 -2.70 4.63
C LEU A 141 1.19 -2.04 3.28
N TRP A 142 0.23 -2.25 2.39
CA TRP A 142 0.28 -1.75 1.02
C TRP A 142 -0.84 -0.73 0.78
N LEU A 143 -0.47 0.55 0.63
CA LEU A 143 -1.38 1.60 0.21
C LEU A 143 -1.35 1.71 -1.32
N ASP A 144 -2.51 1.65 -1.97
CA ASP A 144 -2.63 1.71 -3.43
C ASP A 144 -4.06 2.15 -3.83
N GLN A 145 -4.31 2.23 -5.12
CA GLN A 145 -5.65 2.37 -5.73
C GLN A 145 -6.31 1.01 -6.03
N CYS A 146 -5.57 -0.06 -5.96
CA CYS A 146 -6.05 -1.43 -6.02
C CYS A 146 -5.67 -2.17 -4.73
N ALA A 147 -6.17 -3.38 -4.57
CA ALA A 147 -5.89 -4.22 -3.40
C ALA A 147 -5.05 -5.43 -3.81
N PRO A 148 -3.73 -5.29 -4.04
CA PRO A 148 -2.88 -6.41 -4.45
C PRO A 148 -2.91 -7.52 -3.40
N LEU A 149 -2.83 -8.77 -3.85
CA LEU A 149 -2.66 -9.92 -2.97
C LEU A 149 -1.56 -10.82 -3.56
N PRO A 150 -0.30 -10.62 -3.17
CA PRO A 150 0.79 -11.48 -3.60
C PRO A 150 0.57 -12.93 -3.16
N ARG A 151 1.04 -13.87 -3.97
CA ARG A 151 1.01 -15.29 -3.62
C ARG A 151 1.75 -15.51 -2.29
N GLY A 152 1.21 -16.38 -1.43
CA GLY A 152 1.79 -16.67 -0.11
C GLY A 152 1.40 -15.67 0.99
N PHE A 153 0.44 -14.78 0.71
CA PHE A 153 -0.13 -13.86 1.69
C PHE A 153 -1.65 -14.04 1.80
N ILE A 154 -2.17 -13.71 2.98
CA ILE A 154 -3.60 -13.53 3.23
C ILE A 154 -3.86 -12.09 3.65
N ARG A 155 -5.05 -11.58 3.33
CA ARG A 155 -5.50 -10.30 3.88
C ARG A 155 -5.93 -10.49 5.32
N LYS A 156 -5.46 -9.60 6.19
CA LYS A 156 -5.91 -9.49 7.59
C LYS A 156 -6.92 -8.38 7.74
N LYS A 157 -6.66 -7.23 7.10
CA LYS A 157 -7.56 -6.08 7.12
C LYS A 157 -7.40 -5.24 5.85
N VAL A 158 -8.50 -4.56 5.47
CA VAL A 158 -8.52 -3.59 4.37
C VAL A 158 -9.24 -2.34 4.84
N TRP A 159 -8.61 -1.19 4.61
CA TRP A 159 -9.22 0.12 4.78
C TRP A 159 -9.50 0.74 3.43
N PHE A 160 -10.69 1.26 3.26
CA PHE A 160 -11.11 2.04 2.11
C PHE A 160 -11.20 3.51 2.53
N PHE A 161 -10.32 4.34 2.02
CA PHE A 161 -10.27 5.75 2.31
C PHE A 161 -10.84 6.55 1.14
N PHE A 162 -11.93 7.28 1.41
CA PHE A 162 -12.57 8.15 0.44
C PHE A 162 -11.96 9.56 0.53
N PRO A 163 -11.26 10.03 -0.52
CA PRO A 163 -10.87 11.43 -0.61
C PRO A 163 -12.09 12.27 -0.96
N GLY A 164 -12.12 13.51 -0.51
CA GLY A 164 -13.15 14.46 -0.96
C GLY A 164 -13.04 14.76 -2.47
N GLY A 165 -14.15 15.15 -3.09
CA GLY A 165 -14.21 15.52 -4.51
C GLY A 165 -14.08 14.35 -5.48
N TYR A 166 -13.54 14.61 -6.66
CA TYR A 166 -13.42 13.64 -7.77
C TYR A 166 -12.11 12.84 -7.73
N ARG A 167 -11.59 12.56 -6.53
CA ARG A 167 -10.31 11.82 -6.37
C ARG A 167 -10.53 10.34 -6.22
N THR A 168 -9.51 9.57 -6.55
CA THR A 168 -9.55 8.11 -6.46
C THR A 168 -9.48 7.62 -5.02
N ILE A 169 -10.28 6.62 -4.68
CA ILE A 169 -10.22 5.90 -3.40
C ILE A 169 -8.80 5.35 -3.18
N ARG A 170 -8.34 5.41 -1.93
CA ARG A 170 -7.12 4.73 -1.49
C ARG A 170 -7.49 3.48 -0.71
N ILE A 171 -6.75 2.41 -0.96
CA ILE A 171 -6.95 1.12 -0.34
C ILE A 171 -5.68 0.75 0.39
N LEU A 172 -5.74 0.71 1.73
CA LEU A 172 -4.66 0.18 2.55
C LEU A 172 -4.96 -1.29 2.86
N SER A 173 -4.07 -2.17 2.47
CA SER A 173 -4.20 -3.60 2.70
C SER A 173 -3.16 -4.10 3.68
N TRP A 174 -3.58 -4.68 4.80
CA TRP A 174 -2.71 -5.46 5.65
C TRP A 174 -2.68 -6.91 5.17
N LEU A 175 -1.52 -7.32 4.74
CA LEU A 175 -1.23 -8.66 4.24
C LEU A 175 -0.29 -9.35 5.23
N ARG A 176 -0.59 -10.60 5.56
CA ARG A 176 0.25 -11.44 6.40
C ARG A 176 0.71 -12.67 5.63
N LYS A 177 1.98 -13.00 5.75
CA LYS A 177 2.58 -14.21 5.15
C LYS A 177 1.91 -15.46 5.69
N THR A 178 1.61 -16.41 4.82
CA THR A 178 1.10 -17.72 5.23
C THR A 178 2.26 -18.67 5.51
N GLN A 179 2.16 -19.45 6.58
CA GLN A 179 3.17 -20.47 6.93
C GLN A 179 3.21 -21.65 5.92
N LYS A 180 2.18 -21.79 5.10
CA LYS A 180 2.14 -22.80 4.03
C LYS A 180 2.17 -22.10 2.67
N PRO A 181 3.07 -22.52 1.75
CA PRO A 181 2.93 -22.09 0.37
C PRO A 181 1.54 -22.56 -0.11
N LEU A 182 0.72 -21.61 -0.55
CA LEU A 182 -0.52 -21.93 -1.28
C LEU A 182 -0.09 -22.50 -2.64
N PHE A 183 0.19 -23.82 -2.67
CA PHE A 183 0.50 -24.67 -3.83
C PHE A 183 1.55 -24.20 -4.82
#